data_c3c613eb04adc7b52a03fa9955bd4552
#
_entry.id   c3c613eb04adc7b52a03fa9955bd4552
#
_cell.length_a   1.000
_cell.length_b   1.000
_cell.length_c   1.000
_cell.angle_alpha   90.00
_cell.angle_beta   90.00
_cell.angle_gamma   90.00
#
_symmetry.space_group_name_H-M   'P 1'
#
loop_
_entity.id
_entity.type
_entity.pdbx_description
1 polymer ?
#
loop_
_entity_poly.entity_id
_entity_poly.type
_entity_poly.pdbx_seq_one_letter_code
_entity_poly.pdbx_strand_id
1 'polypeptide(L)'
;VRPLLQDVEGQKGVKTGKPVKAIRYNMFGFFRQCVEVYCDLAGVKQESLRKVATPGMDDHQLKPEYFETEGHLSKDAAKIIMKALYGARLVRFELLWPICSSARLVTKWTRACDKRLHRLICYIHHTEDHSLESFVGDDAQHCHPVLFSDADFAGDMVTAKSTSGCYLAIVGPNTFAPVTASCTKQTCVSHSSTESEIVAAERGIRTEGLQALAFWELVTELLGTQPQQAETQTAKPSALELNAYSEHFDPGK
;
A
#
# COMPACT_ATOMS: atom_id res chain seq x y z
N VAL A 1 8.94 16.56 13.22
CA VAL A 1 7.67 15.83 13.42
C VAL A 1 6.97 16.50 14.59
N ARG A 2 5.82 17.12 14.40
CA ARG A 2 5.00 17.68 15.51
C ARG A 2 3.95 16.63 15.86
N PRO A 3 3.85 16.18 17.11
CA PRO A 3 2.74 15.32 17.52
C PRO A 3 1.44 16.14 17.43
N LEU A 4 0.46 15.57 16.73
CA LEU A 4 -0.89 16.10 16.70
C LEU A 4 -1.73 15.29 17.70
N LEU A 5 -2.43 15.98 18.59
CA LEU A 5 -3.47 15.34 19.39
C LEU A 5 -4.74 15.34 18.54
N GLN A 6 -5.24 14.17 18.19
CA GLN A 6 -6.48 14.00 17.46
C GLN A 6 -7.42 13.10 18.26
N ASP A 7 -8.71 13.43 18.23
CA ASP A 7 -9.74 12.50 18.67
C ASP A 7 -9.87 11.38 17.65
N VAL A 8 -9.72 10.13 18.09
CA VAL A 8 -9.84 8.96 17.21
C VAL A 8 -11.28 8.46 17.22
N GLU A 9 -11.78 8.17 16.05
CA GLU A 9 -12.97 7.34 15.92
C GLU A 9 -12.57 5.88 16.24
N GLY A 10 -13.19 5.28 17.24
CA GLY A 10 -12.96 3.88 17.57
C GLY A 10 -13.41 2.96 16.43
N GLN A 11 -13.06 1.68 16.48
CA GLN A 11 -13.34 0.65 15.44
C GLN A 11 -14.80 0.56 14.95
N LYS A 12 -15.73 1.25 15.58
CA LYS A 12 -17.15 1.34 15.20
C LYS A 12 -17.59 2.75 14.85
N GLY A 13 -16.66 3.66 14.53
CA GLY A 13 -16.99 5.06 14.25
C GLY A 13 -17.47 5.86 15.48
N VAL A 14 -17.28 5.35 16.68
CA VAL A 14 -17.62 6.05 17.92
C VAL A 14 -16.38 6.82 18.38
N LYS A 15 -16.50 8.15 18.49
CA LYS A 15 -15.45 8.99 19.08
C LYS A 15 -15.22 8.58 20.52
N THR A 16 -14.03 8.11 20.85
CA THR A 16 -13.69 7.64 22.20
C THR A 16 -13.40 8.77 23.19
N GLY A 17 -13.20 10.00 22.67
CA GLY A 17 -12.85 11.18 23.48
C GLY A 17 -11.47 11.11 24.14
N LYS A 18 -10.67 10.07 23.87
CA LYS A 18 -9.30 9.97 24.40
C LYS A 18 -8.32 10.66 23.45
N PRO A 19 -7.46 11.56 23.94
CA PRO A 19 -6.41 12.14 23.14
C PRO A 19 -5.37 11.06 22.80
N VAL A 20 -5.02 10.94 21.51
CA VAL A 20 -4.01 10.02 21.02
C VAL A 20 -2.82 10.77 20.42
N LYS A 21 -1.65 10.15 20.46
CA LYS A 21 -0.47 10.67 19.76
C LYS A 21 -0.57 10.30 18.29
N ALA A 22 -0.74 11.29 17.42
CA ALA A 22 -0.75 11.09 15.98
C ALA A 22 0.56 11.58 15.35
N ILE A 23 1.04 10.84 14.37
CA ILE A 23 2.20 11.19 13.54
C ILE A 23 1.74 11.20 12.10
N ARG A 24 1.98 12.32 11.43
CA ARG A 24 1.71 12.45 10.00
C ARG A 24 3.01 12.40 9.22
N TYR A 25 3.12 11.43 8.33
CA TYR A 25 4.23 11.28 7.40
C TYR A 25 3.83 11.89 6.05
N ASN A 26 4.61 12.82 5.55
CA ASN A 26 4.38 13.41 4.24
C ASN A 26 5.67 13.47 3.43
N MET A 27 5.53 13.48 2.12
CA MET A 27 6.61 13.63 1.17
C MET A 27 6.22 14.60 0.02
N PHE A 28 5.56 15.71 0.35
CA PHE A 28 5.04 16.66 -0.63
C PHE A 28 6.10 17.12 -1.62
N GLY A 29 7.23 17.64 -1.14
CA GLY A 29 8.31 18.10 -2.01
C GLY A 29 8.90 17.00 -2.89
N PHE A 30 8.90 15.76 -2.40
CA PHE A 30 9.38 14.61 -3.18
C PHE A 30 8.44 14.25 -4.33
N PHE A 31 7.13 14.18 -4.06
CA PHE A 31 6.15 13.88 -5.10
C PHE A 31 6.01 15.01 -6.12
N ARG A 32 6.12 16.27 -5.69
CA ARG A 32 6.22 17.43 -6.60
C ARG A 32 7.40 17.27 -7.56
N GLN A 33 8.58 16.90 -7.07
CA GLN A 33 9.72 16.60 -7.93
C GLN A 33 9.49 15.41 -8.89
N CYS A 34 8.67 14.41 -8.50
CA CYS A 34 8.30 13.33 -9.42
C CYS A 34 7.48 13.86 -10.59
N VAL A 35 6.54 14.78 -10.31
CA VAL A 35 5.72 15.44 -11.33
C VAL A 35 6.59 16.31 -12.25
N GLU A 36 7.49 17.12 -11.69
CA GLU A 36 8.42 17.97 -12.45
C GLU A 36 9.28 17.13 -13.41
N VAL A 37 9.94 16.07 -12.89
CA VAL A 37 10.75 15.17 -13.71
C VAL A 37 9.93 14.52 -14.84
N TYR A 38 8.69 14.14 -14.56
CA TYR A 38 7.81 13.60 -15.60
C TYR A 38 7.49 14.67 -16.65
N CYS A 39 7.11 15.87 -16.25
CA CYS A 39 6.77 16.96 -17.17
C CYS A 39 7.92 17.31 -18.11
N ASP A 40 9.14 17.40 -17.56
CA ASP A 40 10.35 17.65 -18.33
C ASP A 40 10.63 16.56 -19.36
N LEU A 41 10.56 15.29 -18.96
CA LEU A 41 10.88 14.15 -19.84
C LEU A 41 9.77 13.87 -20.87
N ALA A 42 8.52 14.09 -20.51
CA ALA A 42 7.39 13.90 -21.39
C ALA A 42 7.08 15.11 -22.29
N GLY A 43 7.74 16.26 -22.05
CA GLY A 43 7.50 17.52 -22.78
C GLY A 43 6.07 18.06 -22.57
N VAL A 44 5.47 17.85 -21.40
CA VAL A 44 4.12 18.32 -21.07
C VAL A 44 4.16 19.39 -19.99
N LYS A 45 3.25 20.35 -20.07
CA LYS A 45 3.11 21.40 -19.06
C LYS A 45 2.33 20.87 -17.86
N GLN A 46 2.73 21.27 -16.66
CA GLN A 46 2.09 20.85 -15.41
C GLN A 46 0.61 21.25 -15.36
N GLU A 47 0.24 22.40 -15.91
CA GLU A 47 -1.14 22.90 -15.98
C GLU A 47 -2.04 22.03 -16.88
N SER A 48 -1.44 21.19 -17.74
CA SER A 48 -2.19 20.26 -18.60
C SER A 48 -2.60 18.97 -17.89
N LEU A 49 -2.04 18.71 -16.69
CA LEU A 49 -2.36 17.53 -15.89
C LEU A 49 -3.77 17.64 -15.33
N ARG A 50 -4.66 16.76 -15.78
CA ARG A 50 -6.08 16.79 -15.37
C ARG A 50 -6.29 16.03 -14.07
N LYS A 51 -7.22 16.48 -13.23
CA LYS A 51 -7.65 15.76 -12.03
C LYS A 51 -8.29 14.42 -12.43
N VAL A 52 -7.85 13.34 -11.77
CA VAL A 52 -8.37 11.98 -11.94
C VAL A 52 -8.71 11.40 -10.57
N ALA A 53 -9.70 10.51 -10.52
CA ALA A 53 -10.19 9.93 -9.27
C ALA A 53 -9.28 8.81 -8.74
N THR A 54 -8.61 8.07 -9.62
CA THR A 54 -7.80 6.90 -9.27
C THR A 54 -6.45 6.93 -9.95
N PRO A 55 -5.38 6.41 -9.32
CA PRO A 55 -4.04 6.37 -9.91
C PRO A 55 -3.89 5.32 -11.01
N GLY A 56 -4.71 4.26 -10.98
CA GLY A 56 -4.75 3.20 -11.97
C GLY A 56 -5.62 3.54 -13.17
N MET A 57 -5.39 2.83 -14.27
CA MET A 57 -6.19 2.90 -15.50
C MET A 57 -6.55 1.48 -15.91
N ASP A 58 -7.82 1.27 -16.21
CA ASP A 58 -8.32 0.01 -16.75
C ASP A 58 -7.88 -0.15 -18.20
N ASP A 59 -7.44 -1.35 -18.58
CA ASP A 59 -6.99 -1.69 -19.92
C ASP A 59 -8.09 -1.56 -20.96
N HIS A 60 -9.36 -1.74 -20.57
CA HIS A 60 -10.51 -1.52 -21.45
C HIS A 60 -10.66 -0.06 -21.91
N GLN A 61 -10.03 0.88 -21.24
CA GLN A 61 -10.01 2.30 -21.63
C GLN A 61 -8.93 2.60 -22.66
N LEU A 62 -8.07 1.62 -22.98
CA LEU A 62 -6.95 1.76 -23.89
C LEU A 62 -7.25 1.10 -25.23
N LYS A 63 -6.80 1.74 -26.32
CA LYS A 63 -6.93 1.17 -27.64
C LYS A 63 -5.96 0.01 -27.84
N PRO A 64 -6.34 -1.09 -28.50
CA PRO A 64 -5.47 -2.24 -28.74
C PRO A 64 -4.12 -1.86 -29.39
N GLU A 65 -4.12 -0.93 -30.34
CA GLU A 65 -2.93 -0.45 -31.04
C GLU A 65 -1.86 0.15 -30.11
N TYR A 66 -2.26 0.62 -28.90
CA TYR A 66 -1.33 1.20 -27.94
C TYR A 66 -0.45 0.16 -27.24
N PHE A 67 -0.87 -1.10 -27.24
CA PHE A 67 -0.09 -2.20 -26.64
C PHE A 67 1.03 -2.69 -27.57
N GLU A 68 0.93 -2.44 -28.86
CA GLU A 68 1.91 -2.86 -29.86
C GLU A 68 2.90 -1.74 -30.23
N THR A 69 2.52 -0.48 -30.00
CA THR A 69 3.33 0.67 -30.36
C THR A 69 4.31 1.01 -29.23
N GLU A 70 5.58 1.24 -29.56
CA GLU A 70 6.59 1.71 -28.61
C GLU A 70 6.16 3.03 -27.98
N GLY A 71 6.36 3.14 -26.68
CA GLY A 71 6.02 4.34 -25.91
C GLY A 71 7.09 5.43 -26.06
N HIS A 72 6.65 6.67 -25.98
CA HIS A 72 7.52 7.84 -26.06
C HIS A 72 8.58 7.87 -24.95
N LEU A 73 8.21 7.43 -23.75
CA LEU A 73 9.05 7.42 -22.55
C LEU A 73 9.85 6.13 -22.36
N SER A 74 9.99 5.28 -23.40
CA SER A 74 10.64 3.97 -23.28
C SER A 74 12.04 4.03 -22.65
N LYS A 75 12.80 5.11 -22.88
CA LYS A 75 14.15 5.30 -22.33
C LYS A 75 14.18 5.90 -20.92
N ASP A 76 13.17 6.65 -20.54
CA ASP A 76 13.14 7.46 -19.31
C ASP A 76 12.12 6.99 -18.27
N ALA A 77 11.15 6.14 -18.66
CA ALA A 77 10.08 5.67 -17.80
C ALA A 77 10.58 5.03 -16.49
N ALA A 78 11.65 4.23 -16.57
CA ALA A 78 12.25 3.60 -15.39
C ALA A 78 12.69 4.62 -14.33
N LYS A 79 13.25 5.75 -14.75
CA LYS A 79 13.70 6.83 -13.86
C LYS A 79 12.52 7.43 -13.07
N ILE A 80 11.42 7.70 -13.75
CA ILE A 80 10.20 8.28 -13.14
C ILE A 80 9.56 7.27 -12.18
N ILE A 81 9.37 6.03 -12.64
CA ILE A 81 8.71 4.96 -11.90
C ILE A 81 9.50 4.60 -10.64
N MET A 82 10.81 4.41 -10.73
CA MET A 82 11.64 4.07 -9.57
C MET A 82 11.67 5.19 -8.54
N LYS A 83 11.68 6.45 -8.98
CA LYS A 83 11.56 7.59 -8.09
C LYS A 83 10.20 7.58 -7.37
N ALA A 84 9.10 7.41 -8.10
CA ALA A 84 7.76 7.34 -7.51
C ALA A 84 7.60 6.14 -6.57
N LEU A 85 8.18 4.97 -6.90
CA LEU A 85 8.15 3.76 -6.07
C LEU A 85 8.79 3.99 -4.69
N TYR A 86 9.89 4.72 -4.64
CA TYR A 86 10.53 5.05 -3.36
C TYR A 86 9.56 5.78 -2.42
N GLY A 87 8.90 6.83 -2.88
CA GLY A 87 7.93 7.57 -2.07
C GLY A 87 6.68 6.76 -1.75
N ALA A 88 6.20 5.96 -2.70
CA ALA A 88 5.02 5.12 -2.52
C ALA A 88 5.21 4.10 -1.39
N ARG A 89 6.36 3.46 -1.31
CA ARG A 89 6.67 2.48 -0.25
C ARG A 89 6.77 3.08 1.15
N LEU A 90 6.96 4.39 1.26
CA LEU A 90 7.13 5.07 2.55
C LEU A 90 5.83 5.71 3.05
N VAL A 91 5.02 6.29 2.14
CA VAL A 91 3.92 7.18 2.55
C VAL A 91 2.65 7.00 1.73
N ARG A 92 2.74 6.57 0.47
CA ARG A 92 1.62 6.55 -0.48
C ARG A 92 1.35 5.13 -0.98
N PHE A 93 0.90 4.26 -0.08
CA PHE A 93 0.69 2.84 -0.37
C PHE A 93 -0.33 2.59 -1.49
N GLU A 94 -1.29 3.48 -1.69
CA GLU A 94 -2.28 3.41 -2.76
C GLU A 94 -1.66 3.53 -4.17
N LEU A 95 -0.44 4.01 -4.26
CA LEU A 95 0.29 4.10 -5.53
C LEU A 95 1.05 2.82 -5.88
N LEU A 96 1.16 1.85 -4.95
CA LEU A 96 2.01 0.67 -5.15
C LEU A 96 1.56 -0.18 -6.33
N TRP A 97 0.26 -0.47 -6.46
CA TRP A 97 -0.23 -1.30 -7.56
C TRP A 97 0.07 -0.70 -8.94
N PRO A 98 -0.32 0.55 -9.28
CA PRO A 98 -0.05 1.11 -10.60
C PRO A 98 1.44 1.30 -10.87
N ILE A 99 2.25 1.60 -9.85
CA ILE A 99 3.70 1.73 -9.99
C ILE A 99 4.35 0.36 -10.24
N CYS A 100 4.04 -0.66 -9.43
CA CYS A 100 4.61 -2.00 -9.59
C CYS A 100 4.16 -2.64 -10.91
N SER A 101 2.92 -2.41 -11.35
CA SER A 101 2.43 -2.85 -12.66
C SER A 101 3.22 -2.22 -13.80
N SER A 102 3.49 -0.92 -13.74
CA SER A 102 4.29 -0.20 -14.73
C SER A 102 5.76 -0.60 -14.68
N ALA A 103 6.32 -0.81 -13.49
CA ALA A 103 7.72 -1.20 -13.29
C ALA A 103 8.08 -2.52 -14.00
N ARG A 104 7.14 -3.47 -14.07
CA ARG A 104 7.33 -4.74 -14.77
C ARG A 104 7.48 -4.59 -16.29
N LEU A 105 7.03 -3.47 -16.85
CA LEU A 105 6.98 -3.21 -18.27
C LEU A 105 8.08 -2.27 -18.77
N VAL A 106 9.00 -1.83 -17.91
CA VAL A 106 10.03 -0.84 -18.27
C VAL A 106 10.95 -1.29 -19.42
N THR A 107 11.14 -2.60 -19.59
CA THR A 107 11.94 -3.17 -20.70
C THR A 107 11.13 -3.41 -21.98
N LYS A 108 9.81 -3.30 -21.91
CA LYS A 108 8.85 -3.49 -23.00
C LYS A 108 7.83 -2.35 -23.00
N TRP A 109 8.33 -1.14 -22.93
CA TRP A 109 7.53 0.07 -22.73
C TRP A 109 6.73 0.43 -23.96
N THR A 110 5.41 0.45 -23.84
CA THR A 110 4.49 0.72 -24.93
C THR A 110 3.74 2.06 -24.72
N ARG A 111 3.04 2.51 -25.74
CA ARG A 111 2.18 3.69 -25.65
C ARG A 111 1.07 3.53 -24.62
N ALA A 112 0.60 2.32 -24.37
CA ALA A 112 -0.32 2.02 -23.28
C ALA A 112 0.31 2.37 -21.92
N CYS A 113 1.60 2.05 -21.74
CA CYS A 113 2.35 2.38 -20.54
C CYS A 113 2.51 3.90 -20.35
N ASP A 114 2.73 4.68 -21.44
CA ASP A 114 2.74 6.14 -21.37
C ASP A 114 1.42 6.70 -20.85
N LYS A 115 0.28 6.13 -21.29
CA LYS A 115 -1.06 6.55 -20.83
C LYS A 115 -1.29 6.24 -19.36
N ARG A 116 -0.89 5.06 -18.91
CA ARG A 116 -0.96 4.67 -17.50
C ARG A 116 -0.08 5.56 -16.62
N LEU A 117 1.16 5.81 -17.06
CA LEU A 117 2.08 6.70 -16.36
C LEU A 117 1.54 8.13 -16.29
N HIS A 118 1.01 8.65 -17.40
CA HIS A 118 0.40 9.98 -17.42
C HIS A 118 -0.74 10.10 -16.40
N ARG A 119 -1.64 9.08 -16.34
CA ARG A 119 -2.72 9.06 -15.36
C ARG A 119 -2.20 9.02 -13.92
N LEU A 120 -1.20 8.18 -13.65
CA LEU A 120 -0.55 8.10 -12.34
C LEU A 120 0.00 9.47 -11.90
N ILE A 121 0.70 10.16 -12.80
CA ILE A 121 1.27 11.49 -12.51
C ILE A 121 0.16 12.55 -12.33
N CYS A 122 -0.91 12.48 -13.12
CA CYS A 122 -2.08 13.33 -12.91
C CYS A 122 -2.69 13.13 -11.51
N TYR A 123 -2.79 11.88 -11.04
CA TYR A 123 -3.27 11.58 -9.69
C TYR A 123 -2.33 12.13 -8.63
N ILE A 124 -1.02 11.86 -8.74
CA ILE A 124 -0.02 12.35 -7.80
C ILE A 124 -0.06 13.88 -7.70
N HIS A 125 -0.14 14.57 -8.84
CA HIS A 125 -0.19 16.04 -8.89
C HIS A 125 -1.39 16.62 -8.12
N HIS A 126 -2.56 16.01 -8.25
CA HIS A 126 -3.78 16.52 -7.61
C HIS A 126 -4.04 15.98 -6.19
N THR A 127 -3.12 15.16 -5.68
CA THR A 127 -3.15 14.56 -4.33
C THR A 127 -1.83 14.75 -3.60
N GLU A 128 -1.13 15.85 -3.88
CA GLU A 128 0.17 16.16 -3.27
C GLU A 128 0.09 16.27 -1.74
N ASP A 129 -1.07 16.65 -1.20
CA ASP A 129 -1.37 16.81 0.22
C ASP A 129 -1.66 15.49 0.95
N HIS A 130 -1.78 14.38 0.22
CA HIS A 130 -1.98 13.08 0.86
C HIS A 130 -0.78 12.67 1.71
N SER A 131 -1.06 12.22 2.91
CA SER A 131 -0.09 11.82 3.92
C SER A 131 -0.50 10.50 4.56
N LEU A 132 0.47 9.75 5.06
CA LEU A 132 0.20 8.59 5.89
C LEU A 132 0.08 9.05 7.34
N GLU A 133 -0.98 8.64 8.01
CA GLU A 133 -1.21 8.95 9.42
C GLU A 133 -1.09 7.69 10.26
N SER A 134 -0.42 7.83 11.39
CA SER A 134 -0.26 6.81 12.41
C SER A 134 -0.71 7.42 13.73
N PHE A 135 -1.51 6.70 14.50
CA PHE A 135 -1.92 7.14 15.82
C PHE A 135 -1.78 6.01 16.84
N VAL A 136 -1.34 6.38 18.04
CA VAL A 136 -1.07 5.47 19.15
C VAL A 136 -1.73 6.03 20.41
N GLY A 137 -2.73 5.30 20.90
CA GLY A 137 -3.51 5.64 22.08
C GLY A 137 -3.50 4.55 23.15
N ASP A 138 -2.85 3.41 22.89
CA ASP A 138 -2.80 2.26 23.78
C ASP A 138 -1.36 1.89 24.11
N ASP A 139 -1.19 1.20 25.25
CA ASP A 139 0.09 0.59 25.62
C ASP A 139 0.39 -0.61 24.72
N ALA A 140 1.67 -0.94 24.53
CA ALA A 140 2.11 -2.00 23.63
C ALA A 140 1.45 -3.36 23.90
N GLN A 141 1.13 -3.65 25.17
CA GLN A 141 0.47 -4.89 25.58
C GLN A 141 -0.98 -5.04 25.06
N HIS A 142 -1.61 -3.93 24.69
CA HIS A 142 -2.97 -3.91 24.13
C HIS A 142 -2.99 -3.78 22.60
N CYS A 143 -1.80 -3.81 21.99
CA CYS A 143 -1.61 -3.71 20.56
C CYS A 143 -1.04 -5.01 20.00
N HIS A 144 -1.33 -5.27 18.73
CA HIS A 144 -0.79 -6.44 18.03
C HIS A 144 -0.59 -6.13 16.55
N PRO A 145 0.34 -6.81 15.86
CA PRO A 145 0.45 -6.71 14.42
C PRO A 145 -0.71 -7.40 13.73
N VAL A 146 -1.31 -6.72 12.76
CA VAL A 146 -2.37 -7.24 11.90
C VAL A 146 -1.89 -7.19 10.46
N LEU A 147 -1.92 -8.35 9.80
CA LEU A 147 -1.60 -8.49 8.39
C LEU A 147 -2.89 -8.65 7.58
N PHE A 148 -3.12 -7.72 6.66
CA PHE A 148 -4.15 -7.81 5.65
C PHE A 148 -3.52 -8.34 4.36
N SER A 149 -4.18 -9.29 3.71
CA SER A 149 -3.78 -9.81 2.41
C SER A 149 -4.97 -9.85 1.47
N ASP A 150 -4.72 -9.63 0.19
CA ASP A 150 -5.71 -9.61 -0.87
C ASP A 150 -5.09 -10.10 -2.18
N ALA A 151 -5.89 -10.61 -3.10
CA ALA A 151 -5.44 -11.05 -4.41
C ALA A 151 -6.36 -10.54 -5.52
N ASP A 152 -5.77 -9.80 -6.46
CA ASP A 152 -6.38 -9.49 -7.76
C ASP A 152 -6.35 -10.76 -8.63
N PHE A 153 -7.45 -11.55 -8.63
CA PHE A 153 -7.53 -12.81 -9.36
C PHE A 153 -7.46 -12.60 -10.86
N ALA A 154 -6.44 -13.20 -11.50
CA ALA A 154 -6.21 -13.17 -12.95
C ALA A 154 -6.17 -11.74 -13.55
N GLY A 155 -5.80 -10.74 -12.76
CA GLY A 155 -5.82 -9.33 -13.19
C GLY A 155 -4.84 -8.98 -14.32
N ASP A 156 -3.86 -9.83 -14.60
CA ASP A 156 -3.00 -9.68 -15.79
C ASP A 156 -3.62 -10.40 -16.99
N MET A 157 -4.23 -9.64 -17.88
CA MET A 157 -4.95 -10.15 -19.07
C MET A 157 -4.07 -10.98 -20.01
N VAL A 158 -2.75 -10.79 -20.01
CA VAL A 158 -1.83 -11.49 -20.93
C VAL A 158 -1.39 -12.83 -20.34
N THR A 159 -1.13 -12.89 -19.05
CA THR A 159 -0.55 -14.08 -18.40
C THR A 159 -1.53 -14.79 -17.48
N ALA A 160 -2.76 -14.28 -17.30
CA ALA A 160 -3.77 -14.73 -16.34
C ALA A 160 -3.23 -14.89 -14.90
N LYS A 161 -2.16 -14.19 -14.57
CA LYS A 161 -1.57 -14.21 -13.22
C LYS A 161 -2.21 -13.16 -12.33
N SER A 162 -2.40 -13.55 -11.08
CA SER A 162 -2.90 -12.70 -10.02
C SER A 162 -1.82 -11.76 -9.47
N THR A 163 -2.23 -10.72 -8.76
CA THR A 163 -1.33 -9.84 -8.00
C THR A 163 -1.70 -9.95 -6.53
N SER A 164 -0.71 -10.24 -5.68
CA SER A 164 -0.88 -10.25 -4.23
C SER A 164 -0.62 -8.87 -3.67
N GLY A 165 -1.55 -8.37 -2.87
CA GLY A 165 -1.42 -7.20 -2.01
C GLY A 165 -1.26 -7.61 -0.55
N CYS A 166 -0.39 -6.93 0.18
CA CYS A 166 -0.28 -7.09 1.62
C CYS A 166 -0.17 -5.71 2.29
N TYR A 167 -0.78 -5.61 3.46
CA TYR A 167 -0.73 -4.42 4.29
C TYR A 167 -0.57 -4.84 5.75
N LEU A 168 0.46 -4.32 6.42
CA LEU A 168 0.75 -4.59 7.81
C LEU A 168 0.56 -3.33 8.64
N ALA A 169 -0.17 -3.45 9.73
CA ALA A 169 -0.34 -2.39 10.71
C ALA A 169 -0.24 -2.92 12.13
N ILE A 170 0.15 -2.06 13.07
CA ILE A 170 -0.03 -2.32 14.50
C ILE A 170 -1.39 -1.75 14.89
N VAL A 171 -2.23 -2.59 15.49
CA VAL A 171 -3.62 -2.26 15.81
C VAL A 171 -3.88 -2.48 17.29
N GLY A 172 -4.63 -1.58 17.89
CA GLY A 172 -5.17 -1.64 19.24
C GLY A 172 -6.52 -0.94 19.30
N PRO A 173 -7.22 -0.95 20.46
CA PRO A 173 -8.52 -0.29 20.61
C PRO A 173 -8.54 1.20 20.19
N ASN A 174 -7.44 1.92 20.42
CA ASN A 174 -7.24 3.34 20.08
C ASN A 174 -5.92 3.55 19.32
N THR A 175 -5.43 2.52 18.65
CA THR A 175 -4.14 2.52 17.94
C THR A 175 -4.32 1.97 16.54
N PHE A 176 -3.79 2.72 15.57
CA PHE A 176 -3.62 2.25 14.21
C PHE A 176 -2.34 2.85 13.63
N ALA A 177 -1.33 2.01 13.48
CA ALA A 177 -0.02 2.43 12.99
C ALA A 177 0.39 1.59 11.76
N PRO A 178 0.22 2.12 10.54
CA PRO A 178 0.72 1.50 9.32
C PRO A 178 2.23 1.25 9.40
N VAL A 179 2.66 0.03 9.05
CA VAL A 179 4.06 -0.36 9.08
C VAL A 179 4.61 -0.50 7.67
N THR A 180 3.97 -1.32 6.85
CA THR A 180 4.42 -1.57 5.47
C THR A 180 3.26 -2.01 4.59
N ALA A 181 3.44 -1.85 3.28
CA ALA A 181 2.58 -2.45 2.28
C ALA A 181 3.40 -2.98 1.11
N SER A 182 2.94 -4.03 0.48
CA SER A 182 3.58 -4.62 -0.69
C SER A 182 2.56 -5.00 -1.76
N CYS A 183 3.02 -4.98 -3.01
CA CYS A 183 2.23 -5.39 -4.17
C CYS A 183 3.13 -6.19 -5.11
N THR A 184 2.80 -7.46 -5.34
CA THR A 184 3.65 -8.35 -6.12
C THR A 184 2.83 -9.29 -6.99
N LYS A 185 3.20 -9.41 -8.27
CA LYS A 185 2.61 -10.38 -9.19
C LYS A 185 2.95 -11.80 -8.73
N GLN A 186 1.94 -12.69 -8.70
CA GLN A 186 2.13 -14.10 -8.40
C GLN A 186 2.94 -14.82 -9.49
N THR A 187 3.72 -15.81 -9.10
CA THR A 187 4.55 -16.59 -10.03
C THR A 187 3.75 -17.69 -10.73
N CYS A 188 2.71 -18.21 -10.08
CA CYS A 188 1.78 -19.20 -10.60
C CYS A 188 0.53 -18.55 -11.22
N VAL A 189 -0.22 -19.35 -11.95
CA VAL A 189 -1.60 -19.04 -12.40
C VAL A 189 -2.52 -19.84 -11.47
N SER A 190 -3.42 -19.15 -10.78
CA SER A 190 -4.39 -19.75 -9.88
C SER A 190 -5.64 -20.16 -10.66
N HIS A 191 -6.26 -21.30 -10.27
CA HIS A 191 -7.47 -21.81 -10.89
C HIS A 191 -8.76 -21.24 -10.28
N SER A 192 -8.65 -20.57 -9.15
CA SER A 192 -9.78 -19.93 -8.47
C SER A 192 -9.34 -18.67 -7.71
N SER A 193 -10.29 -17.79 -7.38
CA SER A 193 -10.04 -16.64 -6.50
C SER A 193 -9.52 -17.10 -5.14
N THR A 194 -10.11 -18.15 -4.56
CA THR A 194 -9.68 -18.72 -3.28
C THR A 194 -8.21 -19.14 -3.30
N GLU A 195 -7.76 -19.81 -4.37
CA GLU A 195 -6.37 -20.21 -4.52
C GLU A 195 -5.45 -18.99 -4.57
N SER A 196 -5.82 -17.95 -5.32
CA SER A 196 -5.02 -16.72 -5.40
C SER A 196 -4.95 -16.00 -4.06
N GLU A 197 -6.02 -16.01 -3.27
CA GLU A 197 -6.05 -15.46 -1.90
C GLU A 197 -5.12 -16.23 -0.95
N ILE A 198 -5.14 -17.58 -1.01
CA ILE A 198 -4.23 -18.41 -0.21
C ILE A 198 -2.76 -18.12 -0.56
N VAL A 199 -2.44 -17.96 -1.84
CA VAL A 199 -1.09 -17.61 -2.30
C VAL A 199 -0.69 -16.21 -1.79
N ALA A 200 -1.62 -15.25 -1.78
CA ALA A 200 -1.38 -13.91 -1.24
C ALA A 200 -1.14 -13.97 0.28
N ALA A 201 -1.96 -14.71 1.01
CA ALA A 201 -1.84 -14.87 2.45
C ALA A 201 -0.52 -15.56 2.84
N GLU A 202 -0.16 -16.70 2.18
CA GLU A 202 1.13 -17.37 2.38
C GLU A 202 2.30 -16.43 2.20
N ARG A 203 2.28 -15.69 1.09
CA ARG A 203 3.34 -14.73 0.80
C ARG A 203 3.43 -13.66 1.89
N GLY A 204 2.30 -13.05 2.25
CA GLY A 204 2.25 -12.00 3.27
C GLY A 204 2.78 -12.48 4.62
N ILE A 205 2.35 -13.67 5.07
CA ILE A 205 2.84 -14.28 6.31
C ILE A 205 4.35 -14.46 6.26
N ARG A 206 4.88 -15.03 5.18
CA ARG A 206 6.29 -15.35 5.04
C ARG A 206 7.19 -14.13 4.89
N THR A 207 6.74 -13.09 4.15
CA THR A 207 7.59 -11.92 3.86
C THR A 207 7.47 -10.81 4.88
N GLU A 208 6.32 -10.64 5.52
CA GLU A 208 6.03 -9.53 6.43
C GLU A 208 5.61 -10.02 7.82
N GLY A 209 4.69 -11.00 7.86
CA GLY A 209 4.01 -11.40 9.09
C GLY A 209 4.93 -12.01 10.15
N LEU A 210 5.75 -12.99 9.77
CA LEU A 210 6.65 -13.68 10.73
C LEU A 210 7.71 -12.72 11.31
N GLN A 211 8.24 -11.82 10.48
CA GLN A 211 9.22 -10.83 10.93
C GLN A 211 8.57 -9.78 11.84
N ALA A 212 7.36 -9.34 11.49
CA ALA A 212 6.60 -8.41 12.32
C ALA A 212 6.24 -9.01 13.67
N LEU A 213 5.85 -10.28 13.71
CA LEU A 213 5.55 -11.00 14.94
C LEU A 213 6.77 -11.07 15.86
N ALA A 214 7.91 -11.55 15.34
CA ALA A 214 9.16 -11.65 16.10
C ALA A 214 9.63 -10.27 16.61
N PHE A 215 9.50 -9.23 15.78
CA PHE A 215 9.82 -7.86 16.21
C PHE A 215 8.86 -7.35 17.30
N TRP A 216 7.57 -7.66 17.17
CA TRP A 216 6.57 -7.21 18.13
C TRP A 216 6.71 -7.91 19.50
N GLU A 217 7.08 -9.19 19.51
CA GLU A 217 7.43 -9.91 20.73
C GLU A 217 8.58 -9.23 21.48
N LEU A 218 9.63 -8.84 20.76
CA LEU A 218 10.75 -8.08 21.34
C LEU A 218 10.30 -6.72 21.89
N VAL A 219 9.45 -5.99 21.16
CA VAL A 219 8.91 -4.69 21.60
C VAL A 219 8.09 -4.83 22.87
N THR A 220 7.22 -5.84 22.96
CA THR A 220 6.37 -6.07 24.15
C THR A 220 7.22 -6.54 25.34
N GLU A 221 8.26 -7.32 25.13
CA GLU A 221 9.20 -7.70 26.18
C GLU A 221 9.94 -6.48 26.74
N LEU A 222 10.47 -5.63 25.88
CA LEU A 222 11.22 -4.43 26.29
C LEU A 222 10.35 -3.37 26.97
N LEU A 223 9.13 -3.17 26.50
CA LEU A 223 8.19 -2.16 27.05
C LEU A 223 7.30 -2.73 28.16
N GLY A 224 7.14 -4.04 28.22
CA GLY A 224 6.35 -4.74 29.24
C GLY A 224 7.06 -4.93 30.57
N THR A 225 8.37 -4.69 30.63
CA THR A 225 9.20 -4.85 31.85
C THR A 225 9.04 -3.68 32.80
N GLN A 226 7.83 -3.42 33.31
CA GLN A 226 7.67 -2.83 34.66
C GLN A 226 7.61 -4.00 35.64
N PRO A 227 8.33 -3.95 36.79
CA PRO A 227 8.35 -5.05 37.73
C PRO A 227 7.00 -5.16 38.46
N GLN A 228 6.06 -5.88 37.91
CA GLN A 228 4.95 -6.43 38.68
C GLN A 228 5.30 -7.86 39.09
N GLN A 229 5.16 -8.07 40.39
CA GLN A 229 5.41 -9.32 41.09
C GLN A 229 4.83 -10.53 40.34
N ALA A 230 5.64 -11.58 40.24
CA ALA A 230 5.36 -12.83 39.57
C ALA A 230 4.03 -13.48 40.07
N GLU A 231 3.01 -13.41 39.25
CA GLU A 231 2.01 -14.45 39.18
C GLU A 231 2.27 -15.28 37.93
N THR A 232 2.62 -16.53 38.16
CA THR A 232 2.90 -17.53 37.11
C THR A 232 1.63 -17.81 36.33
N GLN A 233 1.41 -17.05 35.27
CA GLN A 233 0.43 -17.41 34.24
C GLN A 233 1.21 -17.85 32.99
N THR A 234 1.02 -19.10 32.62
CA THR A 234 1.52 -19.68 31.37
C THR A 234 1.11 -18.79 30.20
N ALA A 235 2.10 -18.16 29.57
CA ALA A 235 1.93 -17.31 28.40
C ALA A 235 1.30 -18.14 27.28
N LYS A 236 0.08 -17.76 26.87
CA LYS A 236 -0.46 -18.20 25.58
C LYS A 236 0.34 -17.53 24.47
N PRO A 237 0.66 -18.23 23.39
CA PRO A 237 1.37 -17.64 22.25
C PRO A 237 0.57 -16.48 21.70
N SER A 238 1.24 -15.35 21.40
CA SER A 238 0.65 -14.20 20.74
C SER A 238 0.07 -14.63 19.39
N ALA A 239 -1.21 -14.42 19.19
CA ALA A 239 -1.89 -14.83 17.97
C ALA A 239 -1.72 -13.74 16.91
N LEU A 240 -1.23 -14.13 15.75
CA LEU A 240 -1.36 -13.36 14.51
C LEU A 240 -2.82 -13.55 14.05
N GLU A 241 -3.66 -12.52 14.18
CA GLU A 241 -5.01 -12.57 13.61
C GLU A 241 -4.92 -12.32 12.11
N LEU A 242 -5.19 -13.38 11.33
CA LEU A 242 -5.41 -13.29 9.89
C LEU A 242 -6.88 -12.93 9.67
N ASN A 243 -7.19 -11.67 9.46
CA ASN A 243 -8.47 -11.24 8.97
C ASN A 243 -8.43 -11.20 7.44
N ALA A 244 -8.88 -12.29 6.80
CA ALA A 244 -9.21 -12.28 5.39
C ALA A 244 -10.57 -11.57 5.23
N TYR A 245 -10.57 -10.28 4.97
CA TYR A 245 -11.75 -9.56 4.54
C TYR A 245 -11.90 -9.77 3.03
N SER A 246 -12.70 -10.76 2.65
CA SER A 246 -13.28 -10.83 1.31
C SER A 246 -14.54 -9.94 1.31
N GLU A 247 -14.41 -8.65 1.10
CA GLU A 247 -15.56 -7.87 0.69
C GLU A 247 -15.87 -8.22 -0.76
N HIS A 248 -16.97 -8.94 -0.96
CA HIS A 248 -17.62 -9.04 -2.26
C HIS A 248 -18.04 -7.63 -2.67
N PHE A 249 -17.26 -7.02 -3.54
CA PHE A 249 -17.67 -5.82 -4.27
C PHE A 249 -18.78 -6.23 -5.24
N ASP A 250 -20.03 -5.91 -4.88
CA ASP A 250 -21.20 -6.06 -5.75
C ASP A 250 -21.22 -4.86 -6.73
N PRO A 251 -20.99 -5.04 -8.05
CA PRO A 251 -20.96 -3.94 -9.01
C PRO A 251 -22.35 -3.46 -9.45
N GLY A 252 -23.41 -3.75 -8.68
CA GLY A 252 -24.79 -3.50 -9.05
C GLY A 252 -25.61 -2.76 -8.00
N LYS A 253 -25.18 -1.54 -7.57
CA LYS A 253 -26.11 -0.50 -7.04
C LYS A 253 -25.48 0.86 -7.15
#